data_aded4dcbf574a23a1b04d1e257ddb1e2
#
_entry.id   aded4dcbf574a23a1b04d1e257ddb1e2
#
_cell.length_a   1.000
_cell.length_b   1.000
_cell.length_c   1.000
_cell.angle_alpha   90.00
_cell.angle_beta   90.00
_cell.angle_gamma   90.00
#
_symmetry.space_group_name_H-M   'P 1'
#
loop_
_entity.id
_entity.type
_entity.pdbx_description
1 polymer ?
#
loop_
_entity_poly.entity_id
_entity_poly.type
_entity_poly.pdbx_seq_one_letter_code
_entity_poly.pdbx_strand_id
1 'polypeptide(L)'
;MSGLVKSPRAVQLILIPSFSTPHGHGTHTECLGHITRNFYSINDCLKEFFFIAKVITIQPEPMDEDFIITKKRVEDKLITLSEKEKAFHPFQALIIRTIPNNKDKKSKKYSNTNPPYLTEETAVYLREIGIKHLLIDLPSIDRENDEGKLLAHKAFWNVKNINQLNPDARMDCTITEMIFVDNIITDGTYLLNLQIASFENDASPSKPILYAKNHPKTR
;
A
#
# COMPACT_ATOMS: atom_id res chain seq x y z
N MET A 1 42.49 47.33 -25.97
CA MET A 1 41.19 46.65 -26.16
C MET A 1 40.97 45.68 -25.00
N SER A 2 40.22 46.11 -24.00
CA SER A 2 39.91 45.30 -22.80
C SER A 2 38.65 44.49 -23.07
N GLY A 3 38.83 43.19 -23.29
CA GLY A 3 37.73 42.26 -23.41
C GLY A 3 37.06 42.02 -22.04
N LEU A 4 35.88 42.51 -21.85
CA LEU A 4 35.00 42.18 -20.72
C LEU A 4 34.57 40.73 -20.85
N VAL A 5 35.13 39.86 -20.02
CA VAL A 5 34.62 38.52 -19.79
C VAL A 5 33.27 38.65 -19.06
N LYS A 6 32.16 38.39 -19.76
CA LYS A 6 30.85 38.31 -19.11
C LYS A 6 30.86 37.11 -18.18
N SER A 7 30.74 37.37 -16.89
CA SER A 7 30.48 36.36 -15.86
C SER A 7 29.24 35.54 -16.24
N PRO A 8 29.25 34.19 -16.11
CA PRO A 8 28.07 33.40 -16.35
C PRO A 8 26.95 33.79 -15.36
N ARG A 9 25.74 34.01 -15.86
CA ARG A 9 24.59 34.31 -15.01
C ARG A 9 24.47 33.19 -13.99
N ALA A 10 24.55 33.55 -12.72
CA ALA A 10 24.25 32.63 -11.65
C ALA A 10 22.82 32.10 -11.84
N VAL A 11 22.66 30.78 -11.99
CA VAL A 11 21.35 30.15 -12.00
C VAL A 11 20.80 30.27 -10.60
N GLN A 12 19.79 31.10 -10.40
CA GLN A 12 19.12 31.23 -9.12
C GLN A 12 18.26 30.00 -8.94
N LEU A 13 18.68 29.11 -8.03
CA LEU A 13 17.89 27.95 -7.64
C LEU A 13 16.70 28.45 -6.82
N ILE A 14 15.51 28.38 -7.39
CA ILE A 14 14.26 28.69 -6.68
C ILE A 14 13.86 27.46 -5.90
N LEU A 15 14.08 27.45 -4.59
CA LEU A 15 13.55 26.44 -3.69
C LEU A 15 12.12 26.83 -3.32
N ILE A 16 11.16 26.05 -3.81
CA ILE A 16 9.76 26.18 -3.40
C ILE A 16 9.58 25.28 -2.19
N PRO A 17 9.34 25.83 -0.99
CA PRO A 17 9.04 25.00 0.18
C PRO A 17 7.74 24.23 -0.11
N SER A 18 7.78 22.92 -0.03
CA SER A 18 6.61 22.08 -0.10
C SER A 18 6.43 21.33 1.21
N PHE A 19 5.24 21.42 1.78
CA PHE A 19 4.85 20.56 2.88
C PHE A 19 4.19 19.33 2.29
N SER A 20 4.71 18.16 2.58
CA SER A 20 4.12 16.89 2.19
C SER A 20 3.92 16.02 3.42
N THR A 21 2.70 15.57 3.62
CA THR A 21 2.40 14.48 4.55
C THR A 21 2.18 13.22 3.70
N PRO A 22 3.07 12.22 3.75
CA PRO A 22 2.95 11.03 2.90
C PRO A 22 1.56 10.43 2.91
N HIS A 23 0.98 10.24 4.08
CA HIS A 23 -0.34 9.66 4.29
C HIS A 23 -1.51 10.41 3.61
N GLY A 24 -1.38 11.71 3.38
CA GLY A 24 -2.49 12.53 2.84
C GLY A 24 -2.38 12.92 1.37
N HIS A 25 -1.22 12.77 0.73
CA HIS A 25 -0.96 13.41 -0.55
C HIS A 25 -0.82 12.47 -1.75
N GLY A 26 -0.77 11.16 -1.55
CA GLY A 26 -0.66 10.23 -2.67
C GLY A 26 -0.19 8.84 -2.25
N THR A 27 0.16 8.03 -3.24
CA THR A 27 0.65 6.67 -2.97
C THR A 27 1.85 6.71 -2.05
N HIS A 28 1.74 6.06 -0.93
CA HIS A 28 2.77 5.98 0.10
C HIS A 28 2.83 4.56 0.67
N THR A 29 3.99 4.21 1.19
CA THR A 29 4.21 2.96 1.92
C THR A 29 4.61 3.30 3.34
N GLU A 30 4.00 2.63 4.29
CA GLU A 30 4.14 2.87 5.71
C GLU A 30 4.48 1.59 6.48
N CYS A 31 5.05 1.76 7.66
CA CYS A 31 5.33 0.71 8.61
C CYS A 31 4.53 0.91 9.90
N LEU A 32 4.68 -0.02 10.84
CA LEU A 32 3.99 0.05 12.13
C LEU A 32 4.28 1.32 12.94
N GLY A 33 5.34 2.09 12.57
CA GLY A 33 5.63 3.41 13.12
C GLY A 33 4.46 4.37 13.00
N HIS A 34 3.60 4.19 11.99
CA HIS A 34 2.40 4.99 11.77
C HIS A 34 1.43 4.97 12.94
N ILE A 35 1.32 3.83 13.62
CA ILE A 35 0.34 3.64 14.72
C ILE A 35 0.99 3.55 16.11
N THR A 36 2.31 3.61 16.20
CA THR A 36 3.02 3.47 17.47
C THR A 36 3.48 4.81 18.02
N ARG A 37 3.57 4.90 19.36
CA ARG A 37 4.10 6.10 20.00
C ARG A 37 5.61 6.25 19.82
N ASN A 38 6.34 5.12 19.79
CA ASN A 38 7.75 5.12 19.49
C ASN A 38 7.96 5.25 17.98
N PHE A 39 8.98 5.99 17.60
CA PHE A 39 9.35 6.17 16.21
C PHE A 39 9.98 4.90 15.63
N TYR A 40 9.51 4.50 14.45
CA TYR A 40 10.10 3.44 13.61
C TYR A 40 10.14 3.95 12.18
N SER A 41 11.33 3.90 11.58
CA SER A 41 11.53 4.37 10.21
C SER A 41 11.08 3.31 9.20
N ILE A 42 10.38 3.73 8.16
CA ILE A 42 10.06 2.85 7.03
C ILE A 42 11.33 2.31 6.35
N ASN A 43 12.43 3.09 6.38
CA ASN A 43 13.73 2.64 5.88
C ASN A 43 14.29 1.44 6.66
N ASP A 44 13.93 1.29 7.94
CA ASP A 44 14.34 0.17 8.76
C ASP A 44 13.44 -1.04 8.60
N CYS A 45 12.19 -0.83 8.26
CA CYS A 45 11.19 -1.87 8.10
C CYS A 45 11.20 -2.52 6.71
N LEU A 46 11.40 -1.74 5.63
CA LEU A 46 11.43 -2.23 4.26
C LEU A 46 12.88 -2.31 3.75
N LYS A 47 13.46 -3.51 3.76
CA LYS A 47 14.84 -3.76 3.31
C LYS A 47 14.94 -4.46 1.96
N GLU A 48 13.88 -5.12 1.53
CA GLU A 48 13.77 -5.76 0.21
C GLU A 48 12.73 -5.01 -0.63
N PHE A 49 12.90 -5.03 -1.95
CA PHE A 49 12.08 -4.23 -2.85
C PHE A 49 11.43 -5.02 -3.97
N PHE A 50 11.68 -6.33 -4.05
CA PHE A 50 11.08 -7.20 -5.06
C PHE A 50 10.36 -8.37 -4.42
N PHE A 51 9.07 -8.51 -4.71
CA PHE A 51 8.21 -9.50 -4.09
C PHE A 51 7.35 -10.21 -5.11
N ILE A 52 7.07 -11.48 -4.90
CA ILE A 52 5.97 -12.13 -5.62
C ILE A 52 4.66 -11.60 -5.03
N ALA A 53 3.84 -11.03 -5.88
CA ALA A 53 2.59 -10.39 -5.50
C ALA A 53 1.39 -11.00 -6.24
N LYS A 54 0.24 -11.04 -5.58
CA LYS A 54 -1.04 -11.30 -6.23
C LYS A 54 -1.86 -10.03 -6.33
N VAL A 55 -2.45 -9.79 -7.49
CA VAL A 55 -3.46 -8.76 -7.72
C VAL A 55 -4.82 -9.42 -7.67
N ILE A 56 -5.72 -8.89 -6.85
CA ILE A 56 -7.13 -9.30 -6.77
C ILE A 56 -8.05 -8.09 -6.87
N THR A 57 -9.19 -8.28 -7.53
CA THR A 57 -10.23 -7.25 -7.65
C THR A 57 -11.40 -7.59 -6.74
N ILE A 58 -11.73 -6.68 -5.83
CA ILE A 58 -12.77 -6.83 -4.81
C ILE A 58 -13.89 -5.82 -5.04
N GLN A 59 -15.13 -6.30 -5.00
CA GLN A 59 -16.31 -5.46 -4.80
C GLN A 59 -16.55 -5.35 -3.29
N PRO A 60 -16.39 -4.15 -2.67
CA PRO A 60 -16.76 -3.97 -1.27
C PRO A 60 -18.23 -4.28 -1.03
N GLU A 61 -18.55 -4.80 0.14
CA GLU A 61 -19.91 -5.18 0.54
C GLU A 61 -20.51 -4.10 1.44
N PRO A 62 -21.82 -3.80 1.29
CA PRO A 62 -22.49 -2.89 2.20
C PRO A 62 -22.59 -3.52 3.60
N MET A 63 -22.34 -2.73 4.63
CA MET A 63 -22.57 -3.04 6.03
C MET A 63 -23.07 -1.78 6.74
N ASP A 64 -24.36 -1.72 7.02
CA ASP A 64 -25.04 -0.53 7.52
C ASP A 64 -24.81 0.70 6.61
N GLU A 65 -24.15 1.72 7.11
CA GLU A 65 -23.80 2.93 6.35
C GLU A 65 -22.42 2.84 5.67
N ASP A 66 -21.71 1.73 5.84
CA ASP A 66 -20.35 1.53 5.37
C ASP A 66 -20.28 0.59 4.17
N PHE A 67 -19.11 0.59 3.53
CA PHE A 67 -18.69 -0.44 2.58
C PHE A 67 -17.42 -1.10 3.10
N ILE A 68 -17.41 -2.43 3.18
CA ILE A 68 -16.32 -3.18 3.79
C ILE A 68 -15.72 -4.21 2.83
N ILE A 69 -14.45 -4.52 3.07
CA ILE A 69 -13.77 -5.65 2.43
C ILE A 69 -13.67 -6.75 3.47
N THR A 70 -14.45 -7.83 3.28
CA THR A 70 -14.53 -8.94 4.21
C THR A 70 -13.48 -10.01 3.93
N LYS A 71 -13.09 -10.76 4.95
CA LYS A 71 -12.23 -11.95 4.85
C LYS A 71 -12.73 -12.90 3.77
N LYS A 72 -14.03 -13.20 3.79
CA LYS A 72 -14.65 -14.12 2.83
C LYS A 72 -14.40 -13.67 1.38
N ARG A 73 -14.56 -12.39 1.07
CA ARG A 73 -14.33 -11.86 -0.28
C ARG A 73 -12.89 -12.02 -0.72
N VAL A 74 -11.95 -11.76 0.17
CA VAL A 74 -10.52 -11.92 -0.12
C VAL A 74 -10.17 -13.39 -0.32
N GLU A 75 -10.64 -14.26 0.57
CA GLU A 75 -10.40 -15.69 0.54
C GLU A 75 -10.95 -16.34 -0.75
N ASP A 76 -12.22 -16.08 -1.09
CA ASP A 76 -12.87 -16.59 -2.31
C ASP A 76 -12.07 -16.16 -3.57
N LYS A 77 -11.56 -14.93 -3.60
CA LYS A 77 -10.74 -14.44 -4.73
C LYS A 77 -9.38 -15.13 -4.81
N LEU A 78 -8.72 -15.36 -3.70
CA LEU A 78 -7.41 -16.03 -3.66
C LEU A 78 -7.55 -17.50 -4.05
N ILE A 79 -8.61 -18.20 -3.62
CA ILE A 79 -8.91 -19.57 -4.03
C ILE A 79 -9.15 -19.63 -5.54
N THR A 80 -10.08 -18.81 -6.08
CA THR A 80 -10.39 -18.76 -7.51
C THR A 80 -9.15 -18.48 -8.37
N LEU A 81 -8.27 -17.58 -7.90
CA LEU A 81 -7.05 -17.25 -8.61
C LEU A 81 -6.07 -18.43 -8.60
N SER A 82 -5.93 -19.12 -7.47
CA SER A 82 -5.04 -20.29 -7.33
C SER A 82 -5.49 -21.44 -8.23
N GLU A 83 -6.78 -21.71 -8.32
CA GLU A 83 -7.37 -22.70 -9.23
C GLU A 83 -7.09 -22.37 -10.70
N LYS A 84 -7.24 -21.08 -11.07
CA LYS A 84 -6.98 -20.60 -12.43
C LYS A 84 -5.51 -20.73 -12.84
N GLU A 85 -4.60 -20.42 -11.93
CA GLU A 85 -3.15 -20.45 -12.17
C GLU A 85 -2.60 -21.89 -12.19
N LYS A 86 -3.35 -22.88 -11.69
CA LYS A 86 -2.95 -24.31 -11.60
C LYS A 86 -1.60 -24.54 -10.92
N ALA A 87 -1.13 -23.54 -10.15
CA ALA A 87 0.12 -23.61 -9.44
C ALA A 87 0.05 -22.77 -8.17
N PHE A 88 0.45 -23.35 -7.06
CA PHE A 88 0.68 -22.58 -5.84
C PHE A 88 2.04 -21.90 -5.96
N HIS A 89 2.03 -20.58 -6.05
CA HIS A 89 3.21 -19.76 -5.89
C HIS A 89 3.14 -19.07 -4.53
N PRO A 90 4.09 -19.31 -3.62
CA PRO A 90 4.18 -18.52 -2.41
C PRO A 90 4.32 -17.05 -2.78
N PHE A 91 3.55 -16.19 -2.14
CA PHE A 91 3.57 -14.76 -2.40
C PHE A 91 3.62 -14.00 -1.07
N GLN A 92 4.31 -12.89 -1.08
CA GLN A 92 4.56 -12.07 0.11
C GLN A 92 3.75 -10.77 0.07
N ALA A 93 3.31 -10.37 -1.13
CA ALA A 93 2.56 -9.14 -1.32
C ALA A 93 1.16 -9.43 -1.87
N LEU A 94 0.16 -8.71 -1.36
CA LEU A 94 -1.19 -8.72 -1.87
C LEU A 94 -1.59 -7.31 -2.30
N ILE A 95 -2.12 -7.20 -3.52
CA ILE A 95 -2.58 -5.96 -4.09
C ILE A 95 -4.09 -6.06 -4.27
N ILE A 96 -4.83 -5.23 -3.53
CA ILE A 96 -6.28 -5.17 -3.58
C ILE A 96 -6.68 -3.96 -4.42
N ARG A 97 -7.34 -4.23 -5.55
CA ARG A 97 -8.03 -3.23 -6.35
C ARG A 97 -9.52 -3.30 -6.04
N THR A 98 -10.11 -2.18 -5.64
CA THR A 98 -11.57 -2.11 -5.40
C THR A 98 -12.32 -1.64 -6.64
N ILE A 99 -13.56 -2.10 -6.81
CA ILE A 99 -14.46 -1.62 -7.84
C ILE A 99 -15.63 -0.82 -7.24
N PRO A 100 -16.12 0.22 -7.94
CA PRO A 100 -15.76 0.64 -9.30
C PRO A 100 -14.34 1.20 -9.37
N ASN A 101 -13.61 0.88 -10.46
CA ASN A 101 -12.22 1.30 -10.65
C ASN A 101 -12.12 2.31 -11.82
N ASN A 102 -12.64 3.50 -11.61
CA ASN A 102 -12.60 4.59 -12.57
C ASN A 102 -11.26 5.34 -12.46
N LYS A 103 -10.82 5.97 -13.56
CA LYS A 103 -9.60 6.79 -13.57
C LYS A 103 -9.67 7.99 -12.61
N ASP A 104 -10.86 8.40 -12.22
CA ASP A 104 -11.11 9.48 -11.25
C ASP A 104 -10.51 9.18 -9.87
N LYS A 105 -10.28 7.90 -9.53
CA LYS A 105 -9.55 7.51 -8.30
C LYS A 105 -8.19 8.18 -8.17
N LYS A 106 -7.51 8.48 -9.30
CA LYS A 106 -6.19 9.12 -9.30
C LYS A 106 -6.18 10.54 -8.74
N SER A 107 -7.32 11.19 -8.71
CA SER A 107 -7.48 12.58 -8.25
C SER A 107 -8.63 12.74 -7.26
N LYS A 108 -9.18 11.62 -6.79
CA LYS A 108 -10.31 11.63 -5.86
C LYS A 108 -9.88 12.20 -4.51
N LYS A 109 -10.67 13.16 -4.02
CA LYS A 109 -10.56 13.64 -2.65
C LYS A 109 -11.42 12.74 -1.76
N TYR A 110 -10.78 12.01 -0.87
CA TYR A 110 -11.47 11.02 -0.03
C TYR A 110 -12.01 11.58 1.28
N SER A 111 -11.47 12.70 1.77
CA SER A 111 -11.89 13.30 3.07
C SER A 111 -13.39 13.52 3.15
N ASN A 112 -14.00 13.00 4.20
CA ASN A 112 -15.44 13.03 4.47
C ASN A 112 -16.32 12.32 3.44
N THR A 113 -15.79 11.26 2.79
CA THR A 113 -16.53 10.47 1.80
C THR A 113 -16.85 9.05 2.26
N ASN A 114 -16.44 8.69 3.47
CA ASN A 114 -16.58 7.35 4.04
C ASN A 114 -16.18 6.23 3.04
N PRO A 115 -14.91 6.20 2.62
CA PRO A 115 -14.43 5.20 1.66
C PRO A 115 -14.52 3.79 2.26
N PRO A 116 -14.56 2.75 1.42
CA PRO A 116 -14.49 1.38 1.90
C PRO A 116 -13.22 1.12 2.72
N TYR A 117 -13.25 0.11 3.57
CA TYR A 117 -12.12 -0.29 4.42
C TYR A 117 -12.10 -1.81 4.67
N LEU A 118 -11.01 -2.33 5.24
CA LEU A 118 -10.90 -3.71 5.65
C LEU A 118 -11.52 -3.93 7.04
N THR A 119 -12.22 -5.04 7.22
CA THR A 119 -12.57 -5.48 8.57
C THR A 119 -11.33 -5.95 9.33
N GLU A 120 -11.33 -5.85 10.66
CA GLU A 120 -10.27 -6.40 11.52
C GLU A 120 -10.01 -7.87 11.20
N GLU A 121 -11.08 -8.67 11.04
CA GLU A 121 -10.98 -10.09 10.67
C GLU A 121 -10.22 -10.31 9.36
N THR A 122 -10.42 -9.43 8.38
CA THR A 122 -9.70 -9.48 7.10
C THR A 122 -8.22 -9.25 7.32
N ALA A 123 -7.84 -8.24 8.10
CA ALA A 123 -6.44 -7.94 8.40
C ALA A 123 -5.76 -9.07 9.19
N VAL A 124 -6.47 -9.68 10.15
CA VAL A 124 -6.02 -10.90 10.85
C VAL A 124 -5.76 -12.03 9.86
N TYR A 125 -6.70 -12.31 8.98
CA TYR A 125 -6.56 -13.36 7.95
C TYR A 125 -5.34 -13.12 7.05
N LEU A 126 -5.13 -11.91 6.57
CA LEU A 126 -3.96 -11.56 5.75
C LEU A 126 -2.65 -11.82 6.49
N ARG A 127 -2.60 -11.48 7.77
CA ARG A 127 -1.46 -11.80 8.64
C ARG A 127 -1.23 -13.29 8.76
N GLU A 128 -2.28 -14.07 8.99
CA GLU A 128 -2.22 -15.52 9.22
C GLU A 128 -1.76 -16.29 7.97
N ILE A 129 -2.16 -15.84 6.78
CA ILE A 129 -1.69 -16.43 5.52
C ILE A 129 -0.30 -15.90 5.09
N GLY A 130 0.35 -15.07 5.92
CA GLY A 130 1.74 -14.65 5.74
C GLY A 130 1.96 -13.48 4.79
N ILE A 131 0.94 -12.65 4.52
CA ILE A 131 1.11 -11.43 3.71
C ILE A 131 2.00 -10.44 4.46
N LYS A 132 3.14 -10.08 3.88
CA LYS A 132 4.07 -9.09 4.41
C LYS A 132 3.77 -7.68 3.90
N HIS A 133 3.40 -7.55 2.65
CA HIS A 133 3.18 -6.26 2.01
C HIS A 133 1.76 -6.20 1.45
N LEU A 134 0.92 -5.38 2.07
CA LEU A 134 -0.44 -5.11 1.61
C LEU A 134 -0.46 -3.81 0.82
N LEU A 135 -1.00 -3.83 -0.40
CA LEU A 135 -1.19 -2.65 -1.22
C LEU A 135 -2.68 -2.48 -1.54
N ILE A 136 -3.22 -1.28 -1.38
CA ILE A 136 -4.64 -1.02 -1.61
C ILE A 136 -4.89 0.33 -2.29
N ASP A 137 -5.92 0.40 -3.11
CA ASP A 137 -6.32 1.62 -3.84
C ASP A 137 -7.29 2.51 -3.04
N LEU A 138 -7.24 2.42 -1.73
CA LEU A 138 -8.02 3.20 -0.76
C LEU A 138 -7.09 4.14 0.03
N PRO A 139 -7.65 5.18 0.66
CA PRO A 139 -6.87 6.14 1.44
C PRO A 139 -6.41 5.58 2.80
N SER A 140 -7.07 4.55 3.30
CA SER A 140 -6.71 3.81 4.51
C SER A 140 -7.26 2.39 4.45
N ILE A 141 -6.62 1.46 5.18
CA ILE A 141 -7.19 0.14 5.44
C ILE A 141 -8.20 0.15 6.58
N ASP A 142 -8.20 1.18 7.44
CA ASP A 142 -9.21 1.40 8.47
C ASP A 142 -10.33 2.34 8.00
N ARG A 143 -11.43 2.36 8.74
CA ARG A 143 -12.53 3.30 8.55
C ARG A 143 -12.04 4.73 8.73
N GLU A 144 -12.50 5.64 7.86
CA GLU A 144 -12.09 7.05 7.91
C GLU A 144 -12.33 7.69 9.30
N ASN A 145 -13.46 7.39 9.91
CA ASN A 145 -13.78 7.86 11.26
C ASN A 145 -13.95 6.66 12.19
N ASP A 146 -12.84 6.16 12.73
CA ASP A 146 -12.78 4.99 13.61
C ASP A 146 -12.52 5.33 15.08
N GLU A 147 -12.59 6.61 15.44
CA GLU A 147 -12.29 7.11 16.78
C GLU A 147 -10.87 6.78 17.26
N GLY A 148 -9.92 6.62 16.33
CA GLY A 148 -8.53 6.25 16.63
C GLY A 148 -8.34 4.80 17.05
N LYS A 149 -9.29 3.91 16.75
CA LYS A 149 -9.20 2.48 17.11
C LYS A 149 -8.15 1.75 16.30
N LEU A 150 -7.97 2.07 15.00
CA LEU A 150 -6.97 1.53 14.09
C LEU A 150 -6.96 -0.01 14.09
N LEU A 151 -8.16 -0.61 13.96
CA LEU A 151 -8.35 -2.05 14.17
C LEU A 151 -7.64 -2.88 13.09
N ALA A 152 -7.77 -2.51 11.82
CA ALA A 152 -7.15 -3.24 10.73
C ALA A 152 -5.63 -3.06 10.73
N HIS A 153 -5.11 -1.86 11.00
CA HIS A 153 -3.67 -1.62 11.14
C HIS A 153 -3.06 -2.44 12.26
N LYS A 154 -3.66 -2.38 13.48
CA LYS A 154 -3.20 -3.16 14.64
C LYS A 154 -3.23 -4.65 14.34
N ALA A 155 -4.29 -5.14 13.71
CA ALA A 155 -4.44 -6.54 13.36
C ALA A 155 -3.41 -6.99 12.34
N PHE A 156 -3.16 -6.20 11.28
CA PHE A 156 -2.19 -6.52 10.24
C PHE A 156 -0.76 -6.55 10.78
N TRP A 157 -0.34 -5.55 11.55
CA TRP A 157 0.99 -5.51 12.16
C TRP A 157 1.13 -6.30 13.46
N ASN A 158 0.03 -6.92 13.94
CA ASN A 158 -0.01 -7.63 15.22
C ASN A 158 0.42 -6.74 16.40
N VAL A 159 0.01 -5.48 16.40
CA VAL A 159 0.32 -4.52 17.48
C VAL A 159 -0.78 -4.58 18.55
N LYS A 160 -0.43 -5.07 19.74
CA LYS A 160 -1.36 -5.19 20.88
C LYS A 160 -1.44 -3.93 21.71
N ASN A 161 -0.33 -3.18 21.80
CA ASN A 161 -0.25 -1.91 22.53
C ASN A 161 0.63 -0.91 21.77
N ILE A 162 0.05 0.22 21.38
CA ILE A 162 0.73 1.27 20.63
C ILE A 162 1.83 2.00 21.43
N ASN A 163 1.80 1.91 22.77
CA ASN A 163 2.80 2.53 23.64
C ASN A 163 4.01 1.61 23.89
N GLN A 164 3.84 0.31 23.73
CA GLN A 164 4.88 -0.69 23.94
C GLN A 164 4.64 -1.89 23.03
N LEU A 165 5.52 -2.05 22.03
CA LEU A 165 5.39 -3.16 21.10
C LEU A 165 5.57 -4.51 21.80
N ASN A 166 4.74 -5.46 21.43
CA ASN A 166 4.92 -6.86 21.78
C ASN A 166 6.04 -7.47 20.92
N PRO A 167 6.75 -8.51 21.42
CA PRO A 167 7.89 -9.10 20.70
C PRO A 167 7.54 -9.72 19.34
N ASP A 168 6.27 -10.07 19.13
CA ASP A 168 5.74 -10.67 17.92
C ASP A 168 5.08 -9.64 16.98
N ALA A 169 5.29 -8.33 17.22
CA ALA A 169 4.91 -7.29 16.29
C ALA A 169 5.70 -7.40 14.97
N ARG A 170 5.02 -7.18 13.85
CA ARG A 170 5.54 -7.48 12.51
C ARG A 170 6.30 -6.29 11.93
N MET A 171 7.56 -6.15 12.35
CA MET A 171 8.42 -5.02 11.97
C MET A 171 8.76 -4.96 10.47
N ASP A 172 8.80 -6.11 9.79
CA ASP A 172 9.18 -6.26 8.38
C ASP A 172 7.96 -6.26 7.42
N CYS A 173 6.82 -5.76 7.90
CA CYS A 173 5.58 -5.72 7.15
C CYS A 173 5.13 -4.29 6.88
N THR A 174 4.62 -4.04 5.67
CA THR A 174 4.23 -2.70 5.23
C THR A 174 2.82 -2.67 4.66
N ILE A 175 2.19 -1.50 4.75
CA ILE A 175 0.96 -1.18 4.05
C ILE A 175 1.29 -0.09 3.03
N THR A 176 0.74 -0.21 1.83
CA THR A 176 0.84 0.81 0.78
C THR A 176 -0.57 1.23 0.40
N GLU A 177 -0.87 2.49 0.59
CA GLU A 177 -2.19 3.06 0.37
C GLU A 177 -2.22 3.99 -0.84
N MET A 178 -3.42 4.32 -1.30
CA MET A 178 -3.67 5.22 -2.44
C MET A 178 -2.95 4.78 -3.73
N ILE A 179 -2.81 3.47 -3.96
CA ILE A 179 -2.32 2.97 -5.25
C ILE A 179 -3.41 3.12 -6.32
N PHE A 180 -3.02 3.03 -7.59
CA PHE A 180 -3.95 2.86 -8.70
C PHE A 180 -3.49 1.72 -9.60
N VAL A 181 -4.32 0.67 -9.70
CA VAL A 181 -4.09 -0.47 -10.61
C VAL A 181 -5.01 -0.33 -11.81
N ASP A 182 -4.45 -0.09 -12.99
CA ASP A 182 -5.23 0.07 -14.21
C ASP A 182 -6.03 -1.21 -14.55
N ASN A 183 -7.19 -1.06 -15.19
CA ASN A 183 -8.07 -2.17 -15.57
C ASN A 183 -7.46 -3.14 -16.60
N ILE A 184 -6.41 -2.70 -17.33
CA ILE A 184 -5.65 -3.58 -18.24
C ILE A 184 -4.85 -4.63 -17.48
N ILE A 185 -4.54 -4.41 -16.20
CA ILE A 185 -3.85 -5.36 -15.33
C ILE A 185 -4.89 -6.34 -14.81
N THR A 186 -4.80 -7.58 -15.22
CA THR A 186 -5.72 -8.63 -14.79
C THR A 186 -5.38 -9.14 -13.40
N ASP A 187 -6.36 -9.73 -12.70
CA ASP A 187 -6.09 -10.48 -11.48
C ASP A 187 -5.10 -11.62 -11.80
N GLY A 188 -4.07 -11.79 -11.00
CA GLY A 188 -2.99 -12.75 -11.27
C GLY A 188 -1.75 -12.53 -10.43
N THR A 189 -0.72 -13.34 -10.72
CA THR A 189 0.58 -13.28 -10.06
C THR A 189 1.56 -12.44 -10.86
N TYR A 190 2.26 -11.53 -10.17
CA TYR A 190 3.20 -10.56 -10.71
C TYR A 190 4.50 -10.52 -9.89
N LEU A 191 5.57 -10.00 -10.48
CA LEU A 191 6.70 -9.49 -9.73
C LEU A 191 6.43 -8.03 -9.39
N LEU A 192 6.33 -7.72 -8.11
CA LEU A 192 6.20 -6.38 -7.60
C LEU A 192 7.57 -5.79 -7.32
N ASN A 193 7.83 -4.59 -7.83
CA ASN A 193 8.89 -3.72 -7.34
C ASN A 193 8.25 -2.64 -6.46
N LEU A 194 8.54 -2.67 -5.17
CA LEU A 194 8.04 -1.75 -4.15
C LEU A 194 9.19 -0.93 -3.61
N GLN A 195 9.49 0.20 -4.26
CA GLN A 195 10.51 1.13 -3.80
C GLN A 195 9.91 2.35 -3.12
N ILE A 196 10.65 2.85 -2.16
CA ILE A 196 10.35 4.07 -1.41
C ILE A 196 11.47 5.09 -1.62
N ALA A 197 11.17 6.37 -1.39
CA ALA A 197 12.20 7.37 -1.18
C ALA A 197 12.78 7.20 0.23
N SER A 198 14.09 7.47 0.40
CA SER A 198 14.76 7.33 1.70
C SER A 198 14.41 8.48 2.64
N PHE A 199 13.19 8.44 3.20
CA PHE A 199 12.76 9.34 4.25
C PHE A 199 12.91 8.68 5.62
N GLU A 200 13.49 9.40 6.57
CA GLU A 200 13.47 9.03 7.98
C GLU A 200 12.12 9.41 8.58
N ASN A 201 11.11 8.59 8.29
CA ASN A 201 9.73 8.76 8.73
C ASN A 201 9.04 7.39 8.79
N ASP A 202 7.88 7.32 9.42
CA ASP A 202 7.01 6.14 9.49
C ASP A 202 6.44 5.72 8.12
N ALA A 203 6.38 6.67 7.18
CA ALA A 203 5.95 6.47 5.82
C ALA A 203 6.78 7.24 4.81
N SER A 204 6.79 6.76 3.57
CA SER A 204 7.47 7.40 2.46
C SER A 204 6.62 7.37 1.19
N PRO A 205 6.64 8.41 0.35
CA PRO A 205 6.10 8.32 -1.00
C PRO A 205 6.68 7.10 -1.72
N SER A 206 5.83 6.38 -2.42
CA SER A 206 6.22 5.16 -3.14
C SER A 206 5.59 5.11 -4.53
N LYS A 207 6.22 4.32 -5.40
CA LYS A 207 5.73 4.07 -6.76
C LYS A 207 5.83 2.57 -7.06
N PRO A 208 4.88 1.76 -6.61
CA PRO A 208 4.87 0.34 -6.90
C PRO A 208 4.76 0.07 -8.40
N ILE A 209 5.56 -0.88 -8.90
CA ILE A 209 5.56 -1.26 -10.32
C ILE A 209 5.37 -2.77 -10.41
N LEU A 210 4.45 -3.20 -11.30
CA LEU A 210 4.18 -4.60 -11.58
C LEU A 210 4.82 -5.03 -12.89
N TYR A 211 5.53 -6.15 -12.83
CA TYR A 211 6.06 -6.84 -14.00
C TYR A 211 5.27 -8.13 -14.23
N ALA A 212 4.73 -8.28 -15.43
CA ALA A 212 4.05 -9.50 -15.82
C ALA A 212 5.03 -10.67 -15.87
N LYS A 213 4.62 -11.84 -15.41
CA LYS A 213 5.36 -13.07 -15.59
C LYS A 213 5.37 -13.40 -17.09
N ASN A 214 6.52 -13.30 -17.75
CA ASN A 214 6.65 -13.75 -19.14
C ASN A 214 6.39 -15.26 -19.16
N HIS A 215 5.25 -15.69 -19.66
CA HIS A 215 5.14 -17.05 -20.15
C HIS A 215 6.00 -17.15 -21.42
N PRO A 216 7.00 -18.03 -21.49
CA PRO A 216 7.67 -18.29 -22.75
C PRO A 216 6.58 -18.68 -23.75
N LYS A 217 6.47 -17.91 -24.85
CA LYS A 217 5.63 -18.35 -25.96
C LYS A 217 6.17 -19.71 -26.39
N THR A 218 5.43 -20.77 -26.10
CA THR A 218 5.68 -22.07 -26.74
C THR A 218 5.62 -21.82 -28.24
N ARG A 219 6.75 -21.93 -28.88
CA ARG A 219 6.85 -21.91 -30.35
C ARG A 219 6.27 -23.20 -30.92
#